data_1a58167b2aa36b8957f324ce1a6ceced
#
_entry.id   1a58167b2aa36b8957f324ce1a6ceced
#
_cell.length_a   1.000
_cell.length_b   1.000
_cell.length_c   1.000
_cell.angle_alpha   90.00
_cell.angle_beta   90.00
_cell.angle_gamma   90.00
#
_symmetry.space_group_name_H-M   'P 1'
#
loop_
_entity.id
_entity.type
_entity.pdbx_description
1 polymer ?
#
loop_
_entity_poly.entity_id
_entity_poly.type
_entity_poly.pdbx_seq_one_letter_code
_entity_poly.pdbx_strand_id
1 'polypeptide(L)'
;MKYPIYLDYNATTPCTEEVMESMLPFFSIHFGNTASKSHPFGWVAENAVEEAREKIAQLIGAKSKEIIFTSGATEALNLAIKGTFEAFLPGKQHFITCQTEHKAVLDCFEEIEKRGGEVTYLPVDEMGKISI
;
A
#
# COMPACT_ATOMS: atom_id res chain seq x y z
N MET A 1 19.57 17.17 -23.81
CA MET A 1 18.21 17.74 -23.64
C MET A 1 18.12 18.34 -22.25
N LYS A 2 17.67 19.60 -22.11
CA LYS A 2 17.32 20.13 -20.79
C LYS A 2 15.88 19.68 -20.49
N TYR A 3 15.70 18.78 -19.53
CA TYR A 3 14.36 18.42 -19.07
C TYR A 3 13.75 19.58 -18.27
N PRO A 4 12.42 19.74 -18.30
CA PRO A 4 11.74 20.69 -17.43
C PRO A 4 11.97 20.30 -15.95
N ILE A 5 11.79 21.25 -15.05
CA ILE A 5 11.82 20.98 -13.62
C ILE A 5 10.59 20.12 -13.27
N TYR A 6 10.82 18.96 -12.68
CA TYR A 6 9.75 18.07 -12.24
C TYR A 6 9.37 18.40 -10.78
N LEU A 7 8.10 18.72 -10.54
CA LEU A 7 7.59 19.16 -9.25
C LEU A 7 6.51 18.24 -8.68
N ASP A 8 6.20 17.13 -9.34
CA ASP A 8 5.13 16.21 -8.92
C ASP A 8 5.69 14.93 -8.25
N TYR A 9 6.51 15.12 -7.22
CA TYR A 9 7.09 14.01 -6.47
C TYR A 9 6.05 13.20 -5.65
N ASN A 10 4.82 13.70 -5.51
CA ASN A 10 3.73 12.92 -4.93
C ASN A 10 3.24 11.81 -5.88
N ALA A 11 3.33 12.02 -7.19
CA ALA A 11 2.95 10.99 -8.16
C ALA A 11 4.03 9.91 -8.28
N THR A 12 5.30 10.30 -8.38
CA THR A 12 6.44 9.38 -8.47
C THR A 12 7.75 10.07 -8.14
N THR A 13 8.70 9.31 -7.64
CA THR A 13 10.06 9.77 -7.34
C THR A 13 11.10 8.81 -7.92
N PRO A 14 12.32 9.27 -8.25
CA PRO A 14 13.42 8.37 -8.57
C PRO A 14 13.76 7.45 -7.38
N CYS A 15 14.11 6.20 -7.65
CA CYS A 15 14.77 5.38 -6.65
C CYS A 15 16.15 5.95 -6.33
N THR A 16 16.56 5.92 -5.06
CA THR A 16 17.93 6.25 -4.70
C THR A 16 18.91 5.15 -5.16
N GLU A 17 20.19 5.51 -5.29
CA GLU A 17 21.21 4.58 -5.76
C GLU A 17 21.34 3.36 -4.84
N GLU A 18 21.32 3.59 -3.52
CA GLU A 18 21.39 2.51 -2.52
C GLU A 18 20.21 1.53 -2.62
N VAL A 19 19.03 2.02 -2.91
CA VAL A 19 17.84 1.17 -3.11
C VAL A 19 18.00 0.37 -4.41
N MET A 20 18.42 1.02 -5.50
CA MET A 20 18.67 0.33 -6.78
C MET A 20 19.72 -0.77 -6.64
N GLU A 21 20.85 -0.49 -5.98
CA GLU A 21 21.90 -1.48 -5.73
C GLU A 21 21.39 -2.68 -4.93
N SER A 22 20.54 -2.43 -3.92
CA SER A 22 19.95 -3.50 -3.11
C SER A 22 18.95 -4.36 -3.89
N MET A 23 18.25 -3.78 -4.88
CA MET A 23 17.25 -4.49 -5.69
C MET A 23 17.86 -5.29 -6.85
N LEU A 24 18.92 -4.78 -7.49
CA LEU A 24 19.48 -5.35 -8.71
C LEU A 24 19.80 -6.86 -8.64
N PRO A 25 20.35 -7.42 -7.55
CA PRO A 25 20.63 -8.85 -7.47
C PRO A 25 19.38 -9.72 -7.61
N PHE A 26 18.21 -9.24 -7.20
CA PHE A 26 16.96 -10.00 -7.28
C PHE A 26 16.36 -10.09 -8.69
N PHE A 27 16.84 -9.29 -9.64
CA PHE A 27 16.42 -9.39 -11.03
C PHE A 27 17.21 -10.44 -11.83
N SER A 28 18.39 -10.84 -11.37
CA SER A 28 19.29 -11.70 -12.17
C SER A 28 19.97 -12.83 -11.40
N ILE A 29 20.24 -12.66 -10.11
CA ILE A 29 21.00 -13.63 -9.30
C ILE A 29 20.04 -14.36 -8.34
N HIS A 30 19.26 -13.63 -7.58
CA HIS A 30 18.35 -14.13 -6.52
C HIS A 30 16.88 -14.11 -6.98
N PHE A 31 16.62 -14.51 -8.21
CA PHE A 31 15.31 -14.42 -8.88
C PHE A 31 14.29 -15.50 -8.48
N GLY A 32 14.57 -16.24 -7.40
CA GLY A 32 13.74 -17.35 -6.95
C GLY A 32 12.32 -16.91 -6.53
N ASN A 33 11.38 -17.85 -6.65
CA ASN A 33 10.02 -17.64 -6.15
C ASN A 33 9.94 -18.00 -4.66
N THR A 34 9.46 -17.09 -3.83
CA THR A 34 9.28 -17.27 -2.38
C THR A 34 8.34 -18.42 -2.00
N ALA A 35 7.43 -18.82 -2.91
CA ALA A 35 6.54 -19.96 -2.71
C ALA A 35 7.23 -21.31 -2.94
N SER A 36 8.42 -21.33 -3.54
CA SER A 36 9.16 -22.57 -3.81
C SER A 36 9.92 -23.03 -2.57
N LYS A 37 9.36 -24.01 -1.86
CA LYS A 37 9.92 -24.51 -0.57
C LYS A 37 10.94 -25.66 -0.73
N SER A 38 11.11 -26.21 -1.93
CA SER A 38 11.88 -27.45 -2.17
C SER A 38 13.31 -27.26 -2.62
N HIS A 39 13.77 -26.02 -2.83
CA HIS A 39 15.10 -25.74 -3.37
C HIS A 39 15.68 -24.39 -2.93
N PRO A 40 17.02 -24.22 -2.96
CA PRO A 40 17.72 -23.04 -2.44
C PRO A 40 17.31 -21.71 -3.07
N PHE A 41 16.94 -21.67 -4.35
CA PHE A 41 16.48 -20.42 -4.99
C PHE A 41 15.25 -19.84 -4.30
N GLY A 42 14.29 -20.69 -3.92
CA GLY A 42 13.12 -20.26 -3.19
C GLY A 42 13.45 -19.81 -1.77
N TRP A 43 14.33 -20.53 -1.07
CA TRP A 43 14.73 -20.19 0.31
C TRP A 43 15.43 -18.84 0.39
N VAL A 44 16.32 -18.52 -0.57
CA VAL A 44 17.01 -17.22 -0.65
C VAL A 44 16.00 -16.09 -0.84
N ALA A 45 15.04 -16.27 -1.75
CA ALA A 45 13.99 -15.28 -2.00
C ALA A 45 13.07 -15.10 -0.78
N GLU A 46 12.68 -16.21 -0.14
CA GLU A 46 11.86 -16.17 1.08
C GLU A 46 12.55 -15.41 2.22
N ASN A 47 13.82 -15.74 2.49
CA ASN A 47 14.59 -15.05 3.53
C ASN A 47 14.68 -13.56 3.28
N ALA A 48 14.94 -13.13 2.05
CA ALA A 48 15.02 -11.72 1.70
C ALA A 48 13.70 -10.97 1.92
N VAL A 49 12.56 -11.60 1.61
CA VAL A 49 11.24 -11.02 1.86
C VAL A 49 10.95 -10.94 3.36
N GLU A 50 11.28 -11.97 4.15
CA GLU A 50 11.07 -11.94 5.59
C GLU A 50 11.98 -10.91 6.29
N GLU A 51 13.23 -10.77 5.89
CA GLU A 51 14.12 -9.71 6.39
C GLU A 51 13.57 -8.31 6.07
N ALA A 52 13.07 -8.09 4.86
CA ALA A 52 12.45 -6.82 4.49
C ALA A 52 11.19 -6.54 5.33
N ARG A 53 10.37 -7.57 5.55
CA ARG A 53 9.17 -7.51 6.39
C ARG A 53 9.50 -7.13 7.83
N GLU A 54 10.51 -7.77 8.42
CA GLU A 54 10.98 -7.47 9.77
C GLU A 54 11.49 -6.04 9.91
N LYS A 55 12.29 -5.56 8.95
CA LYS A 55 12.81 -4.18 8.94
C LYS A 55 11.68 -3.15 8.90
N ILE A 56 10.67 -3.36 8.05
CA ILE A 56 9.50 -2.47 7.97
C ILE A 56 8.70 -2.53 9.28
N ALA A 57 8.46 -3.71 9.82
CA ALA A 57 7.75 -3.88 11.08
C ALA A 57 8.45 -3.15 12.23
N GLN A 58 9.76 -3.28 12.35
CA GLN A 58 10.57 -2.57 13.36
C GLN A 58 10.47 -1.05 13.20
N LEU A 59 10.52 -0.55 11.96
CA LEU A 59 10.46 0.88 11.67
C LEU A 59 9.16 1.52 12.16
N ILE A 60 8.04 0.82 12.04
CA ILE A 60 6.70 1.33 12.39
C ILE A 60 6.18 0.79 13.74
N GLY A 61 6.99 0.01 14.47
CA GLY A 61 6.59 -0.58 15.76
C GLY A 61 5.53 -1.68 15.65
N ALA A 62 5.45 -2.37 14.52
CA ALA A 62 4.53 -3.48 14.25
C ALA A 62 5.24 -4.84 14.43
N LYS A 63 4.47 -5.93 14.33
CA LYS A 63 4.99 -7.29 14.21
C LYS A 63 5.15 -7.64 12.73
N SER A 64 6.13 -8.46 12.36
CA SER A 64 6.38 -8.86 10.97
C SER A 64 5.12 -9.44 10.28
N LYS A 65 4.32 -10.24 11.00
CA LYS A 65 3.06 -10.81 10.48
C LYS A 65 1.95 -9.79 10.20
N GLU A 66 2.09 -8.54 10.66
CA GLU A 66 1.15 -7.45 10.41
C GLU A 66 1.50 -6.67 9.14
N ILE A 67 2.66 -6.96 8.53
CA ILE A 67 3.09 -6.35 7.28
C ILE A 67 2.61 -7.21 6.12
N ILE A 68 1.88 -6.61 5.20
CA ILE A 68 1.38 -7.25 3.98
C ILE A 68 1.96 -6.50 2.77
N PHE A 69 2.74 -7.20 1.95
CA PHE A 69 3.21 -6.66 0.69
C PHE A 69 2.13 -6.76 -0.37
N THR A 70 1.94 -5.70 -1.12
CA THR A 70 0.98 -5.60 -2.21
C THR A 70 1.66 -5.09 -3.48
N SER A 71 1.00 -5.20 -4.62
CA SER A 71 1.52 -4.70 -5.90
C SER A 71 1.57 -3.18 -5.99
N GLY A 72 0.89 -2.48 -5.07
CA GLY A 72 0.87 -1.02 -5.02
C GLY A 72 -0.29 -0.47 -4.18
N ALA A 73 -0.40 0.85 -4.13
CA ALA A 73 -1.36 1.55 -3.29
C ALA A 73 -2.82 1.14 -3.55
N THR A 74 -3.21 0.94 -4.81
CA THR A 74 -4.59 0.54 -5.15
C THR A 74 -4.97 -0.80 -4.52
N GLU A 75 -4.10 -1.80 -4.58
CA GLU A 75 -4.35 -3.09 -3.92
C GLU A 75 -4.38 -2.94 -2.40
N ALA A 76 -3.42 -2.21 -1.83
CA ALA A 76 -3.35 -1.98 -0.39
C ALA A 76 -4.63 -1.29 0.14
N LEU A 77 -5.11 -0.26 -0.54
CA LEU A 77 -6.34 0.45 -0.19
C LEU A 77 -7.58 -0.44 -0.29
N ASN A 78 -7.72 -1.22 -1.37
CA ASN A 78 -8.81 -2.17 -1.50
C ASN A 78 -8.78 -3.22 -0.38
N LEU A 79 -7.61 -3.77 -0.08
CA LEU A 79 -7.45 -4.75 0.99
C LEU A 79 -7.82 -4.16 2.35
N ALA A 80 -7.34 -2.97 2.68
CA ALA A 80 -7.60 -2.32 3.96
C ALA A 80 -9.08 -1.90 4.10
N ILE A 81 -9.62 -1.16 3.12
CA ILE A 81 -10.96 -0.56 3.22
C ILE A 81 -12.04 -1.62 3.08
N LYS A 82 -12.01 -2.39 1.98
CA LYS A 82 -13.03 -3.43 1.73
C LYS A 82 -12.87 -4.61 2.69
N GLY A 83 -11.63 -4.99 3.04
CA GLY A 83 -11.37 -6.03 4.03
C GLY A 83 -11.90 -5.67 5.42
N THR A 84 -11.76 -4.41 5.85
CA THR A 84 -12.37 -3.93 7.09
C THR A 84 -13.89 -3.99 7.02
N PHE A 85 -14.49 -3.54 5.92
CA PHE A 85 -15.94 -3.64 5.73
C PHE A 85 -16.43 -5.08 5.84
N GLU A 86 -15.77 -6.01 5.20
CA GLU A 86 -16.15 -7.43 5.20
C GLU A 86 -15.93 -8.11 6.56
N ALA A 87 -14.86 -7.76 7.27
CA ALA A 87 -14.54 -8.36 8.57
C ALA A 87 -15.57 -8.05 9.66
N PHE A 88 -16.30 -6.94 9.54
CA PHE A 88 -17.29 -6.52 10.53
C PHE A 88 -18.74 -6.75 10.08
N LEU A 89 -19.01 -7.51 9.03
CA LEU A 89 -20.37 -7.93 8.66
C LEU A 89 -20.84 -9.11 9.54
N PRO A 90 -22.18 -9.21 9.84
CA PRO A 90 -23.21 -8.22 9.60
C PRO A 90 -23.22 -7.13 10.68
N GLY A 91 -23.25 -5.87 10.28
CA GLY A 91 -23.34 -4.75 11.19
C GLY A 91 -23.41 -3.43 10.44
N LYS A 92 -23.94 -2.40 11.07
CA LYS A 92 -23.85 -1.05 10.53
C LYS A 92 -22.42 -0.56 10.71
N GLN A 93 -21.81 -0.17 9.62
CA GLN A 93 -20.46 0.36 9.60
C GLN A 93 -20.49 1.74 8.98
N HIS A 94 -19.86 2.68 9.67
CA HIS A 94 -19.72 4.05 9.23
C HIS A 94 -18.23 4.36 9.01
N PHE A 95 -17.94 4.79 7.82
CA PHE A 95 -16.58 5.21 7.40
C PHE A 95 -16.56 6.72 7.21
N ILE A 96 -15.42 7.31 7.50
CA ILE A 96 -15.21 8.74 7.30
C ILE A 96 -14.00 8.90 6.38
N THR A 97 -14.15 9.68 5.33
CA THR A 97 -13.09 9.99 4.36
C THR A 97 -13.17 11.45 3.95
N CYS A 98 -12.27 11.87 3.07
CA CYS A 98 -12.19 13.25 2.58
C CYS A 98 -12.60 13.30 1.09
N GLN A 99 -13.22 14.39 0.66
CA GLN A 99 -13.65 14.59 -0.73
C GLN A 99 -12.48 14.67 -1.71
N THR A 100 -11.28 15.02 -1.23
CA THR A 100 -10.07 15.19 -2.05
C THR A 100 -9.18 13.97 -2.09
N GLU A 101 -9.65 12.83 -1.59
CA GLU A 101 -8.91 11.58 -1.66
C GLU A 101 -8.65 11.12 -3.10
N HIS A 102 -7.60 10.32 -3.25
CA HIS A 102 -7.31 9.70 -4.54
C HIS A 102 -8.48 8.80 -4.99
N LYS A 103 -8.71 8.72 -6.30
CA LYS A 103 -9.79 7.93 -6.89
C LYS A 103 -9.84 6.48 -6.36
N ALA A 104 -8.69 5.84 -6.12
CA ALA A 104 -8.65 4.47 -5.58
C ALA A 104 -9.27 4.33 -4.18
N VAL A 105 -9.28 5.41 -3.37
CA VAL A 105 -9.96 5.47 -2.07
C VAL A 105 -11.45 5.69 -2.27
N LEU A 106 -11.81 6.70 -3.08
CA LEU A 106 -13.21 7.06 -3.34
C LEU A 106 -13.99 5.90 -3.96
N ASP A 107 -13.41 5.21 -4.96
CA ASP A 107 -14.04 4.03 -5.58
C ASP A 107 -14.30 2.88 -4.57
N CYS A 108 -13.42 2.73 -3.56
CA CYS A 108 -13.65 1.75 -2.50
C CYS A 108 -14.86 2.12 -1.64
N PHE A 109 -15.02 3.38 -1.29
CA PHE A 109 -16.14 3.85 -0.48
C PHE A 109 -17.45 3.86 -1.26
N GLU A 110 -17.46 4.22 -2.54
CA GLU A 110 -18.64 4.07 -3.40
C GLU A 110 -19.14 2.62 -3.46
N GLU A 111 -18.23 1.65 -3.49
CA GLU A 111 -18.60 0.23 -3.47
C GLU A 111 -19.18 -0.18 -2.11
N ILE A 112 -18.65 0.35 -1.01
CA ILE A 112 -19.18 0.10 0.34
C ILE A 112 -20.59 0.67 0.48
N GLU A 113 -20.87 1.87 -0.03
CA GLU A 113 -22.21 2.47 -0.02
C GLU A 113 -23.21 1.62 -0.80
N LYS A 114 -22.85 1.12 -2.00
CA LYS A 114 -23.67 0.18 -2.79
C LYS A 114 -24.00 -1.11 -2.04
N ARG A 115 -23.13 -1.51 -1.12
CA ARG A 115 -23.30 -2.71 -0.27
C ARG A 115 -23.97 -2.41 1.07
N GLY A 116 -24.44 -1.17 1.29
CA GLY A 116 -25.20 -0.76 2.47
C GLY A 116 -24.37 -0.24 3.63
N GLY A 117 -23.07 0.01 3.44
CA GLY A 117 -22.24 0.75 4.40
C GLY A 117 -22.57 2.25 4.37
N GLU A 118 -22.27 2.95 5.45
CA GLU A 118 -22.44 4.39 5.57
C GLU A 118 -21.09 5.09 5.41
N VAL A 119 -21.01 6.13 4.57
CA VAL A 119 -19.76 6.88 4.33
C VAL A 119 -20.01 8.38 4.48
N THR A 120 -19.18 9.04 5.27
CA THR A 120 -19.14 10.50 5.36
C THR A 120 -17.92 11.04 4.61
N TYR A 121 -18.16 11.88 3.61
CA TYR A 121 -17.13 12.59 2.86
C TYR A 121 -16.93 13.99 3.44
N LEU A 122 -15.85 14.18 4.19
CA LEU A 122 -15.52 15.47 4.78
C LEU A 122 -15.16 16.49 3.69
N PRO A 123 -15.77 17.68 3.68
CA PRO A 123 -15.37 18.76 2.79
C PRO A 123 -14.02 19.34 3.21
N VAL A 124 -13.36 19.98 2.26
CA VAL A 124 -12.14 20.75 2.49
C VAL A 124 -12.35 22.21 2.14
N ASP A 125 -11.57 23.08 2.75
CA ASP A 125 -11.53 24.51 2.40
C ASP A 125 -10.71 24.75 1.11
N GLU A 126 -10.58 26.02 0.71
CA GLU A 126 -9.80 26.45 -0.48
C GLU A 126 -8.32 26.09 -0.37
N MET A 127 -7.80 25.83 0.82
CA MET A 127 -6.42 25.41 1.09
C MET A 127 -6.27 23.88 1.19
N GLY A 128 -7.35 23.12 0.97
CA GLY A 128 -7.38 21.67 1.08
C GLY A 128 -7.39 21.14 2.53
N LYS A 129 -7.74 21.96 3.53
CA LYS A 129 -7.80 21.55 4.93
C LYS A 129 -9.20 21.08 5.30
N ILE A 130 -9.24 19.99 6.05
CA ILE A 130 -10.47 19.49 6.65
C ILE A 130 -10.78 20.38 7.88
N SER A 131 -12.03 20.83 8.00
CA SER A 131 -12.56 21.45 9.22
C SER A 131 -13.20 20.34 10.07
N ILE A 132 -12.71 20.20 11.28
CA ILE A 132 -13.26 19.30 12.32
C ILE A 132 -14.22 20.08 13.19
#